data_ffd14a5baa8bee28ad6b65dde7a82e7e
#
_entry.id   ffd14a5baa8bee28ad6b65dde7a82e7e
#
_cell.length_a   1.000
_cell.length_b   1.000
_cell.length_c   1.000
_cell.angle_alpha   90.00
_cell.angle_beta   90.00
_cell.angle_gamma   90.00
#
_symmetry.space_group_name_H-M   'P 1'
#
loop_
_entity.id
_entity.type
_entity.pdbx_description
1 polymer ?
#
loop_
_entity_poly.entity_id
_entity_poly.type
_entity_poly.pdbx_seq_one_letter_code
_entity_poly.pdbx_strand_id
1 'polypeptide(L)'
;MTAEIRPVTVLFEGGKLILELHHDAEGAYHVFPGGRPGAGGPGPGEGGPDPGGDGPGPGKGGTDPGGDGPGPDEDGRASFGAPRVALSLEEALHARIRPAGTAETVLRAWAQGEAPRGTVALVDPAAVEPVRVRAGAVVIRDGAVLLIRFTEEGGGSHYEIPGGGVEAGETLEAAVLRELGEETGLAGTVGPEVARVWKDGRHEHYFLVSATGEVGPPETLDTYGGAPVWVPVERLPVTPLWPRRLSWRIEHWHRTGWPARPAELADSITELGPPCGW
;
A
#
# COMPACT_ATOMS: atom_id res chain seq x y z
N MET A 1 3.18 -14.54 14.85
CA MET A 1 4.39 -14.16 14.09
C MET A 1 4.75 -12.73 14.48
N THR A 2 6.00 -12.44 14.79
CA THR A 2 6.47 -11.10 15.12
C THR A 2 6.70 -10.34 13.82
N ALA A 3 6.11 -9.15 13.69
CA ALA A 3 6.38 -8.27 12.56
C ALA A 3 7.89 -8.03 12.42
N GLU A 4 8.43 -8.16 11.24
CA GLU A 4 9.85 -7.94 10.98
C GLU A 4 10.12 -6.43 10.98
N ILE A 5 10.96 -5.99 11.92
CA ILE A 5 11.45 -4.60 11.97
C ILE A 5 12.63 -4.49 11.01
N ARG A 6 12.52 -3.67 9.97
CA ARG A 6 13.59 -3.44 9.00
C ARG A 6 14.14 -2.03 9.15
N PRO A 7 15.46 -1.88 9.32
CA PRO A 7 16.09 -0.57 9.21
C PRO A 7 16.05 -0.11 7.74
N VAL A 8 15.66 1.13 7.53
CA VAL A 8 15.73 1.79 6.23
C VAL A 8 16.45 3.13 6.38
N THR A 9 17.14 3.55 5.34
CA THR A 9 17.81 4.85 5.31
C THR A 9 16.93 5.83 4.53
N VAL A 10 16.43 6.86 5.20
CA VAL A 10 15.63 7.93 4.60
C VAL A 10 16.52 9.13 4.32
N LEU A 11 16.73 9.44 3.05
CA LEU A 11 17.56 10.54 2.59
C LEU A 11 16.75 11.57 1.85
N PHE A 12 17.03 12.85 2.14
CA PHE A 12 16.49 13.98 1.40
C PHE A 12 17.60 14.87 0.90
N GLU A 13 17.56 15.23 -0.39
CA GLU A 13 18.47 16.19 -1.03
C GLU A 13 17.66 17.22 -1.80
N GLY A 14 17.92 18.51 -1.57
CA GLY A 14 17.20 19.59 -2.24
C GLY A 14 15.66 19.53 -2.07
N GLY A 15 15.18 19.01 -0.93
CA GLY A 15 13.74 18.85 -0.68
C GLY A 15 13.08 17.66 -1.40
N LYS A 16 13.86 16.78 -2.00
CA LYS A 16 13.40 15.56 -2.67
C LYS A 16 13.83 14.32 -1.91
N LEU A 17 12.98 13.29 -1.92
CA LEU A 17 13.28 11.98 -1.35
C LEU A 17 14.19 11.19 -2.30
N ILE A 18 15.29 10.66 -1.79
CA ILE A 18 16.25 9.86 -2.56
C ILE A 18 15.94 8.39 -2.40
N LEU A 19 15.70 7.72 -3.52
CA LEU A 19 15.38 6.29 -3.60
C LEU A 19 16.26 5.60 -4.65
N GLU A 20 16.37 4.29 -4.56
CA GLU A 20 17.01 3.44 -5.56
C GLU A 20 15.94 2.89 -6.51
N LEU A 21 16.20 3.00 -7.83
CA LEU A 21 15.29 2.52 -8.87
C LEU A 21 15.61 1.07 -9.24
N HIS A 22 14.62 0.22 -9.15
CA HIS A 22 14.68 -1.18 -9.52
C HIS A 22 13.57 -1.53 -10.52
N HIS A 23 13.67 -2.72 -11.13
CA HIS A 23 12.66 -3.22 -12.05
C HIS A 23 12.34 -4.69 -11.73
N ASP A 24 11.07 -5.05 -11.85
CA ASP A 24 10.58 -6.42 -11.77
C ASP A 24 9.61 -6.71 -12.93
N ALA A 25 8.95 -7.86 -12.92
CA ALA A 25 7.98 -8.25 -13.96
C ALA A 25 6.81 -7.26 -14.08
N GLU A 26 6.51 -6.52 -13.02
CA GLU A 26 5.46 -5.50 -12.99
C GLU A 26 5.97 -4.10 -13.38
N GLY A 27 7.27 -3.92 -13.64
CA GLY A 27 7.92 -2.70 -14.08
C GLY A 27 8.76 -2.02 -13.00
N ALA A 28 8.93 -0.71 -13.11
CA ALA A 28 9.76 0.08 -12.19
C ALA A 28 9.17 0.15 -10.79
N TYR A 29 10.02 0.01 -9.79
CA TYR A 29 9.71 0.28 -8.39
C TYR A 29 10.91 0.93 -7.69
N HIS A 30 10.70 1.53 -6.55
CA HIS A 30 11.70 2.26 -5.80
C HIS A 30 11.93 1.62 -4.43
N VAL A 31 13.15 1.70 -3.92
CA VAL A 31 13.54 1.17 -2.61
C VAL A 31 14.31 2.23 -1.85
N PHE A 32 14.17 2.27 -0.53
CA PHE A 32 15.02 3.12 0.31
C PHE A 32 16.47 2.66 0.24
N PRO A 33 17.46 3.58 0.14
CA PRO A 33 18.88 3.23 0.09
C PRO A 33 19.28 2.32 1.24
N GLY A 34 20.06 1.26 0.95
CA GLY A 34 20.47 0.25 1.93
C GLY A 34 19.40 -0.80 2.28
N GLY A 35 18.20 -0.72 1.70
CA GLY A 35 17.20 -1.77 1.74
C GLY A 35 17.61 -2.94 0.83
N ARG A 36 17.36 -4.20 1.26
CA ARG A 36 17.57 -5.33 0.34
C ARG A 36 16.40 -5.37 -0.67
N PRO A 37 16.66 -5.31 -1.97
CA PRO A 37 15.63 -5.60 -2.95
C PRO A 37 15.24 -7.08 -2.84
N GLY A 38 13.97 -7.39 -2.72
CA GLY A 38 13.49 -8.73 -2.99
C GLY A 38 12.93 -9.57 -1.84
N ALA A 39 12.32 -8.97 -0.83
CA ALA A 39 11.48 -9.74 0.09
C ALA A 39 9.99 -9.38 -0.14
N GLY A 40 9.46 -9.78 -1.27
CA GLY A 40 8.06 -9.62 -1.62
C GLY A 40 7.56 -10.82 -2.41
N GLY A 41 6.76 -11.68 -1.76
CA GLY A 41 5.98 -12.73 -2.35
C GLY A 41 6.64 -14.11 -2.40
N PRO A 42 5.91 -15.19 -2.04
CA PRO A 42 6.36 -16.55 -2.29
C PRO A 42 6.34 -16.81 -3.80
N GLY A 43 7.53 -17.05 -4.36
CA GLY A 43 7.64 -17.66 -5.67
C GLY A 43 7.07 -19.09 -5.64
N PRO A 44 6.54 -19.61 -6.76
CA PRO A 44 6.07 -20.98 -6.81
C PRO A 44 7.23 -21.93 -6.51
N GLY A 45 7.00 -22.86 -5.57
CA GLY A 45 7.99 -23.81 -5.12
C GLY A 45 8.50 -24.72 -6.23
N GLU A 46 9.82 -24.80 -6.34
CA GLU A 46 10.47 -25.96 -6.95
C GLU A 46 11.09 -26.79 -5.83
N GLY A 47 10.44 -27.91 -5.53
CA GLY A 47 11.00 -28.96 -4.71
C GLY A 47 11.97 -29.80 -5.53
N GLY A 48 13.19 -29.90 -5.05
CA GLY A 48 14.16 -30.91 -5.52
C GLY A 48 15.02 -31.36 -4.35
N PRO A 49 15.32 -32.66 -4.23
CA PRO A 49 15.93 -33.21 -3.03
C PRO A 49 17.45 -33.01 -3.02
N ASP A 50 17.95 -32.78 -1.81
CA ASP A 50 19.35 -32.80 -1.40
C ASP A 50 19.97 -34.19 -1.54
N PRO A 51 21.18 -34.34 -1.97
CA PRO A 51 22.04 -35.43 -1.50
C PRO A 51 23.31 -34.90 -0.86
N GLY A 52 23.52 -35.32 0.38
CA GLY A 52 24.64 -35.04 1.23
C GLY A 52 26.01 -35.44 0.67
N GLY A 53 27.03 -34.95 1.32
CA GLY A 53 28.43 -35.30 1.09
C GLY A 53 29.36 -34.61 2.09
N ASP A 54 29.86 -35.44 2.99
CA ASP A 54 30.87 -35.22 4.02
C ASP A 54 32.23 -34.76 3.49
N GLY A 55 32.98 -34.03 4.35
CA GLY A 55 34.42 -34.24 4.50
C GLY A 55 35.25 -32.99 4.78
N PRO A 56 36.07 -33.02 5.82
CA PRO A 56 36.89 -31.88 6.27
C PRO A 56 38.33 -31.95 5.75
N GLY A 57 38.98 -30.78 5.64
CA GLY A 57 40.41 -30.71 5.43
C GLY A 57 41.00 -29.31 5.72
N PRO A 58 42.25 -29.22 6.20
CA PRO A 58 42.69 -28.21 7.10
C PRO A 58 43.50 -27.05 6.49
N GLY A 59 43.35 -25.91 7.12
CA GLY A 59 44.28 -24.81 7.37
C GLY A 59 45.39 -24.41 6.43
N LYS A 60 45.52 -23.08 6.26
CA LYS A 60 46.76 -22.33 6.48
C LYS A 60 46.47 -20.83 6.49
N GLY A 61 47.05 -20.15 7.45
CA GLY A 61 46.94 -18.72 7.69
C GLY A 61 47.76 -17.86 6.70
N GLY A 62 47.37 -16.61 6.61
CA GLY A 62 48.08 -15.56 5.91
C GLY A 62 47.43 -14.23 6.25
N THR A 63 48.07 -13.48 7.11
CA THR A 63 47.79 -12.08 7.44
C THR A 63 48.15 -11.18 6.27
N ASP A 64 47.27 -10.31 5.83
CA ASP A 64 47.66 -9.00 5.30
C ASP A 64 46.51 -7.97 5.40
N PRO A 65 46.78 -6.75 5.83
CA PRO A 65 45.78 -5.74 6.05
C PRO A 65 45.71 -4.76 4.88
N GLY A 66 44.52 -4.38 4.45
CA GLY A 66 44.35 -3.14 3.72
C GLY A 66 43.48 -3.22 2.48
N GLY A 67 42.42 -2.44 2.47
CA GLY A 67 41.70 -2.08 1.24
C GLY A 67 40.21 -2.39 1.27
N ASP A 68 39.44 -1.58 1.96
CA ASP A 68 37.97 -1.59 1.89
C ASP A 68 37.51 -0.96 0.57
N GLY A 69 37.28 -1.81 -0.39
CA GLY A 69 36.40 -1.54 -1.53
C GLY A 69 35.52 -2.79 -1.75
N PRO A 70 34.27 -2.66 -2.08
CA PRO A 70 33.49 -3.82 -2.45
C PRO A 70 34.14 -4.47 -3.66
N GLY A 71 34.59 -5.72 -3.49
CA GLY A 71 35.14 -6.53 -4.56
C GLY A 71 34.09 -6.83 -5.62
N PRO A 72 34.53 -7.11 -6.85
CA PRO A 72 33.62 -7.56 -7.89
C PRO A 72 32.98 -8.89 -7.49
N ASP A 73 31.69 -9.04 -7.79
CA ASP A 73 30.97 -10.30 -7.76
C ASP A 73 31.66 -11.35 -8.66
N GLU A 74 31.37 -12.62 -8.46
CA GLU A 74 32.03 -13.77 -9.10
C GLU A 74 32.07 -13.71 -10.65
N ASP A 75 31.31 -12.79 -11.28
CA ASP A 75 31.28 -12.53 -12.73
C ASP A 75 32.13 -11.33 -13.18
N GLY A 76 32.94 -10.70 -12.30
CA GLY A 76 33.84 -9.61 -12.66
C GLY A 76 33.13 -8.31 -13.04
N ARG A 77 31.84 -8.16 -12.76
CA ARG A 77 31.11 -6.90 -12.95
C ARG A 77 31.21 -6.07 -11.68
N ALA A 78 31.66 -4.82 -11.83
CA ALA A 78 31.56 -3.85 -10.76
C ALA A 78 30.05 -3.75 -10.42
N SER A 79 29.69 -4.07 -9.17
CA SER A 79 28.34 -3.86 -8.64
C SER A 79 28.10 -2.35 -8.58
N PHE A 80 27.65 -1.79 -9.68
CA PHE A 80 27.06 -0.47 -9.67
C PHE A 80 25.75 -0.62 -8.91
N GLY A 81 25.67 -0.02 -7.73
CA GLY A 81 24.42 0.06 -6.96
C GLY A 81 23.29 0.57 -7.88
N ALA A 82 22.05 0.15 -7.60
CA ALA A 82 20.92 0.60 -8.38
C ALA A 82 20.92 2.13 -8.50
N PRO A 83 20.56 2.68 -9.67
CA PRO A 83 20.58 4.13 -9.89
C PRO A 83 19.68 4.82 -8.87
N ARG A 84 20.19 5.90 -8.27
CA ARG A 84 19.43 6.72 -7.35
C ARG A 84 18.60 7.74 -8.10
N VAL A 85 17.37 7.93 -7.66
CA VAL A 85 16.45 8.93 -8.19
C VAL A 85 15.99 9.84 -7.06
N ALA A 86 15.72 11.09 -7.39
CA ALA A 86 15.24 12.11 -6.47
C ALA A 86 13.79 12.45 -6.80
N LEU A 87 12.84 12.09 -5.94
CA LEU A 87 11.42 12.31 -6.14
C LEU A 87 10.91 13.47 -5.28
N SER A 88 10.13 14.37 -5.88
CA SER A 88 9.29 15.29 -5.12
C SER A 88 8.22 14.52 -4.33
N LEU A 89 7.56 15.16 -3.37
CA LEU A 89 6.47 14.53 -2.63
C LEU A 89 5.39 14.03 -3.61
N GLU A 90 4.98 14.86 -4.57
CA GLU A 90 3.98 14.50 -5.57
C GLU A 90 4.40 13.28 -6.39
N GLU A 91 5.64 13.24 -6.90
CA GLU A 91 6.16 12.09 -7.63
C GLU A 91 6.21 10.83 -6.75
N ALA A 92 6.66 10.96 -5.49
CA ALA A 92 6.75 9.85 -4.55
C ALA A 92 5.38 9.26 -4.17
N LEU A 93 4.34 10.07 -4.13
CA LEU A 93 2.97 9.62 -3.87
C LEU A 93 2.40 8.71 -4.97
N HIS A 94 2.90 8.86 -6.19
CA HIS A 94 2.53 8.02 -7.34
C HIS A 94 3.51 6.89 -7.61
N ALA A 95 4.70 6.96 -7.03
CA ALA A 95 5.73 5.96 -7.22
C ALA A 95 5.38 4.66 -6.47
N ARG A 96 5.74 3.53 -7.08
CA ARG A 96 5.70 2.23 -6.41
C ARG A 96 6.95 2.13 -5.53
N ILE A 97 6.80 2.35 -4.23
CA ILE A 97 7.89 2.33 -3.26
C ILE A 97 7.74 1.10 -2.35
N ARG A 98 8.82 0.39 -2.12
CA ARG A 98 8.87 -0.79 -1.26
C ARG A 98 9.84 -0.58 -0.09
N PRO A 99 9.52 -1.11 1.11
CA PRO A 99 8.23 -1.74 1.48
C PRO A 99 7.11 -0.70 1.59
N ALA A 100 5.89 -1.07 1.22
CA ALA A 100 4.76 -0.14 1.12
C ALA A 100 4.45 0.55 2.47
N GLY A 101 4.41 -0.19 3.58
CA GLY A 101 4.13 0.37 4.89
C GLY A 101 5.18 1.38 5.36
N THR A 102 6.46 1.11 5.07
CA THR A 102 7.55 2.05 5.33
C THR A 102 7.38 3.32 4.50
N ALA A 103 7.06 3.15 3.20
CA ALA A 103 6.84 4.28 2.30
C ALA A 103 5.72 5.19 2.81
N GLU A 104 4.57 4.63 3.19
CA GLU A 104 3.44 5.41 3.71
C GLU A 104 3.80 6.16 4.98
N THR A 105 4.53 5.54 5.90
CA THR A 105 4.98 6.21 7.13
C THR A 105 5.87 7.42 6.82
N VAL A 106 6.84 7.24 5.90
CA VAL A 106 7.75 8.32 5.49
C VAL A 106 7.01 9.43 4.74
N LEU A 107 6.17 9.07 3.78
CA LEU A 107 5.43 10.04 2.97
C LEU A 107 4.46 10.88 3.82
N ARG A 108 3.77 10.25 4.76
CA ARG A 108 2.91 10.94 5.70
C ARG A 108 3.68 11.96 6.53
N ALA A 109 4.75 11.51 7.20
CA ALA A 109 5.56 12.40 8.03
C ALA A 109 6.15 13.54 7.20
N TRP A 110 6.58 13.27 5.95
CA TRP A 110 7.08 14.29 5.05
C TRP A 110 6.03 15.34 4.69
N ALA A 111 4.82 14.92 4.35
CA ALA A 111 3.73 15.85 4.05
C ALA A 111 3.37 16.75 5.25
N GLN A 112 3.55 16.24 6.47
CA GLN A 112 3.35 16.99 7.71
C GLN A 112 4.56 17.86 8.11
N GLY A 113 5.65 17.83 7.34
CA GLY A 113 6.90 18.54 7.64
C GLY A 113 7.78 17.84 8.68
N GLU A 114 7.44 16.61 9.08
CA GLU A 114 8.09 15.82 10.14
C GLU A 114 8.86 14.62 9.58
N ALA A 115 9.27 14.66 8.32
CA ALA A 115 9.91 13.54 7.65
C ALA A 115 11.12 13.00 8.43
N PRO A 116 11.17 11.72 8.75
CA PRO A 116 12.32 11.11 9.39
C PRO A 116 13.52 11.18 8.45
N ARG A 117 14.72 11.33 9.02
CA ARG A 117 15.98 11.38 8.26
C ARG A 117 16.97 10.42 8.86
N GLY A 118 17.84 9.87 8.00
CA GLY A 118 18.83 8.89 8.41
C GLY A 118 18.26 7.48 8.50
N THR A 119 18.92 6.62 9.28
CA THR A 119 18.47 5.23 9.44
C THR A 119 17.38 5.16 10.50
N VAL A 120 16.22 4.67 10.10
CA VAL A 120 15.06 4.45 10.98
C VAL A 120 14.62 2.98 10.90
N ALA A 121 14.12 2.46 12.02
CA ALA A 121 13.54 1.12 12.07
C ALA A 121 12.01 1.24 11.96
N LEU A 122 11.44 0.72 10.90
CA LEU A 122 10.02 0.77 10.64
C LEU A 122 9.46 -0.64 10.45
N VAL A 123 8.21 -0.83 10.86
CA VAL A 123 7.48 -2.08 10.64
C VAL A 123 6.80 -2.02 9.28
N ASP A 124 7.01 -3.06 8.47
CA ASP A 124 6.26 -3.24 7.23
C ASP A 124 5.02 -4.11 7.49
N PRO A 125 3.82 -3.55 7.51
CA PRO A 125 2.61 -4.33 7.73
C PRO A 125 2.36 -5.35 6.61
N ALA A 126 2.87 -5.13 5.40
CA ALA A 126 2.73 -6.07 4.28
C ALA A 126 3.60 -7.33 4.44
N ALA A 127 4.55 -7.35 5.39
CA ALA A 127 5.35 -8.55 5.72
C ALA A 127 4.61 -9.56 6.61
N VAL A 128 3.37 -9.28 7.00
CA VAL A 128 2.54 -10.14 7.84
C VAL A 128 1.42 -10.74 6.99
N GLU A 129 1.18 -12.07 7.11
CA GLU A 129 0.05 -12.71 6.45
C GLU A 129 -1.28 -12.07 6.89
N PRO A 130 -2.18 -11.73 5.96
CA PRO A 130 -3.44 -11.10 6.30
C PRO A 130 -4.36 -12.10 7.02
N VAL A 131 -4.96 -11.67 8.12
CA VAL A 131 -6.00 -12.44 8.82
C VAL A 131 -7.35 -12.34 8.12
N ARG A 132 -7.54 -11.33 7.27
CA ARG A 132 -8.75 -11.10 6.49
C ARG A 132 -8.43 -10.34 5.21
N VAL A 133 -9.06 -10.75 4.11
CA VAL A 133 -9.07 -10.03 2.83
C VAL A 133 -10.41 -9.30 2.70
N ARG A 134 -10.39 -8.04 2.27
CA ARG A 134 -11.57 -7.20 1.99
C ARG A 134 -11.49 -6.68 0.55
N ALA A 135 -12.65 -6.46 -0.06
CA ALA A 135 -12.75 -5.81 -1.36
C ALA A 135 -13.74 -4.64 -1.30
N GLY A 136 -13.41 -3.51 -1.91
CA GLY A 136 -14.21 -2.29 -1.86
C GLY A 136 -14.36 -1.60 -3.21
N ALA A 137 -15.51 -0.94 -3.40
CA ALA A 137 -15.93 -0.27 -4.62
C ALA A 137 -15.72 1.25 -4.54
N VAL A 138 -14.76 1.79 -5.28
CA VAL A 138 -14.64 3.24 -5.52
C VAL A 138 -15.60 3.63 -6.64
N VAL A 139 -16.72 4.20 -6.28
CA VAL A 139 -17.75 4.65 -7.22
C VAL A 139 -17.79 6.17 -7.25
N ILE A 140 -17.57 6.75 -8.45
CA ILE A 140 -17.67 8.20 -8.64
C ILE A 140 -18.75 8.50 -9.66
N ARG A 141 -19.66 9.41 -9.29
CA ARG A 141 -20.73 9.92 -10.14
C ARG A 141 -20.86 11.42 -9.94
N ASP A 142 -20.92 12.18 -11.03
CA ASP A 142 -21.11 13.64 -11.03
C ASP A 142 -20.15 14.41 -10.09
N GLY A 143 -18.88 13.95 -10.04
CA GLY A 143 -17.85 14.57 -9.18
C GLY A 143 -17.96 14.25 -7.69
N ALA A 144 -18.82 13.30 -7.31
CA ALA A 144 -18.95 12.81 -5.94
C ALA A 144 -18.61 11.33 -5.84
N VAL A 145 -18.00 10.92 -4.74
CA VAL A 145 -17.70 9.52 -4.40
C VAL A 145 -18.79 8.98 -3.46
N LEU A 146 -19.18 7.74 -3.68
CA LEU A 146 -20.11 7.04 -2.80
C LEU A 146 -19.36 6.48 -1.60
N LEU A 147 -19.82 6.82 -0.41
CA LEU A 147 -19.26 6.37 0.86
C LEU A 147 -20.39 5.87 1.78
N ILE A 148 -20.07 4.98 2.71
CA ILE A 148 -20.94 4.63 3.83
C ILE A 148 -20.54 5.50 5.01
N ARG A 149 -21.49 6.31 5.50
CA ARG A 149 -21.30 7.18 6.68
C ARG A 149 -21.79 6.47 7.92
N PHE A 150 -20.93 6.36 8.91
CA PHE A 150 -21.26 5.92 10.26
C PHE A 150 -21.29 7.11 11.20
N THR A 151 -22.30 7.13 12.09
CA THR A 151 -22.44 8.17 13.13
C THR A 151 -21.96 7.58 14.46
N GLU A 152 -21.06 8.28 15.12
CA GLU A 152 -20.46 7.84 16.37
C GLU A 152 -21.28 8.33 17.58
N GLU A 153 -21.23 7.60 18.68
CA GLU A 153 -21.73 8.07 19.98
C GLU A 153 -20.93 9.32 20.38
N GLY A 154 -21.58 10.48 20.41
CA GLY A 154 -20.91 11.77 20.67
C GLY A 154 -20.97 12.74 19.51
N GLY A 155 -21.57 12.37 18.38
CA GLY A 155 -21.93 13.26 17.27
C GLY A 155 -20.84 13.40 16.19
N GLY A 156 -19.77 12.63 16.26
CA GLY A 156 -18.82 12.45 15.16
C GLY A 156 -19.36 11.57 14.04
N SER A 157 -18.68 11.57 12.90
CA SER A 157 -18.93 10.62 11.82
C SER A 157 -17.61 10.19 11.21
N HIS A 158 -17.51 8.93 10.82
CA HIS A 158 -16.49 8.45 9.92
C HIS A 158 -17.13 7.85 8.66
N TYR A 159 -16.32 7.62 7.66
CA TYR A 159 -16.76 7.16 6.34
C TYR A 159 -15.93 5.97 5.92
N GLU A 160 -16.56 5.04 5.21
CA GLU A 160 -15.88 3.91 4.57
C GLU A 160 -16.23 3.83 3.09
N ILE A 161 -15.33 3.25 2.30
CA ILE A 161 -15.63 2.83 0.93
C ILE A 161 -16.59 1.61 1.02
N PRO A 162 -17.70 1.58 0.26
CA PRO A 162 -18.55 0.40 0.20
C PRO A 162 -17.75 -0.86 -0.08
N GLY A 163 -17.94 -1.90 0.73
CA GLY A 163 -17.20 -3.14 0.59
C GLY A 163 -17.12 -3.94 1.87
N GLY A 164 -16.69 -5.20 1.75
CA GLY A 164 -16.61 -6.11 2.87
C GLY A 164 -15.69 -7.29 2.65
N GLY A 165 -15.81 -8.29 3.50
CA GLY A 165 -14.97 -9.47 3.48
C GLY A 165 -15.18 -10.34 2.24
N VAL A 166 -14.09 -10.84 1.67
CA VAL A 166 -14.13 -11.85 0.61
C VAL A 166 -14.49 -13.20 1.22
N GLU A 167 -15.53 -13.84 0.70
CA GLU A 167 -16.00 -15.12 1.17
C GLU A 167 -15.20 -16.29 0.58
N ALA A 168 -15.32 -17.46 1.20
CA ALA A 168 -14.59 -18.65 0.75
C ALA A 168 -15.01 -19.04 -0.68
N GLY A 169 -14.05 -19.04 -1.61
CA GLY A 169 -14.27 -19.37 -3.02
C GLY A 169 -14.79 -18.22 -3.87
N GLU A 170 -14.97 -17.03 -3.29
CA GLU A 170 -15.33 -15.82 -4.00
C GLU A 170 -14.11 -15.13 -4.60
N THR A 171 -14.24 -14.51 -5.78
CA THR A 171 -13.21 -13.63 -6.32
C THR A 171 -13.33 -12.23 -5.72
N LEU A 172 -12.27 -11.43 -5.80
CA LEU A 172 -12.29 -10.04 -5.34
C LEU A 172 -13.38 -9.23 -6.06
N GLU A 173 -13.50 -9.41 -7.37
CA GLU A 173 -14.50 -8.71 -8.19
C GLU A 173 -15.93 -9.11 -7.82
N ALA A 174 -16.16 -10.39 -7.51
CA ALA A 174 -17.48 -10.86 -7.07
C ALA A 174 -17.84 -10.24 -5.72
N ALA A 175 -16.91 -10.23 -4.77
CA ALA A 175 -17.09 -9.59 -3.47
C ALA A 175 -17.42 -8.10 -3.59
N VAL A 176 -16.67 -7.37 -4.45
CA VAL A 176 -16.95 -5.93 -4.71
C VAL A 176 -18.39 -5.70 -5.17
N LEU A 177 -18.89 -6.52 -6.11
CA LEU A 177 -20.24 -6.35 -6.66
C LEU A 177 -21.33 -6.77 -5.67
N ARG A 178 -21.10 -7.83 -4.91
CA ARG A 178 -22.02 -8.28 -3.85
C ARG A 178 -22.17 -7.20 -2.80
N GLU A 179 -21.05 -6.74 -2.23
CA GLU A 179 -21.04 -5.71 -1.18
C GLU A 179 -21.63 -4.38 -1.67
N LEU A 180 -21.31 -3.96 -2.90
CA LEU A 180 -21.93 -2.77 -3.49
C LEU A 180 -23.45 -2.90 -3.54
N GLY A 181 -23.96 -4.06 -3.95
CA GLY A 181 -25.38 -4.32 -4.00
C GLY A 181 -26.04 -4.33 -2.61
N GLU A 182 -25.43 -5.02 -1.65
CA GLU A 182 -25.92 -5.16 -0.28
C GLU A 182 -25.93 -3.84 0.49
N GLU A 183 -24.83 -3.07 0.39
CA GLU A 183 -24.67 -1.81 1.14
C GLU A 183 -25.32 -0.59 0.46
N THR A 184 -25.57 -0.62 -0.85
CA THR A 184 -26.03 0.57 -1.57
C THR A 184 -27.24 0.35 -2.47
N GLY A 185 -27.58 -0.88 -2.80
CA GLY A 185 -28.61 -1.22 -3.78
C GLY A 185 -28.21 -0.98 -5.23
N LEU A 186 -26.97 -0.58 -5.52
CA LEU A 186 -26.51 -0.31 -6.87
C LEU A 186 -26.05 -1.59 -7.57
N ALA A 187 -26.23 -1.62 -8.88
CA ALA A 187 -25.57 -2.59 -9.75
C ALA A 187 -24.29 -1.96 -10.36
N GLY A 188 -23.24 -2.76 -10.58
CA GLY A 188 -21.98 -2.23 -11.05
C GLY A 188 -21.26 -3.11 -12.06
N THR A 189 -20.26 -2.53 -12.70
CA THR A 189 -19.25 -3.23 -13.50
C THR A 189 -17.88 -2.88 -12.94
N VAL A 190 -17.10 -3.91 -12.56
CA VAL A 190 -15.77 -3.73 -11.98
C VAL A 190 -14.80 -3.29 -13.06
N GLY A 191 -14.08 -2.23 -12.78
CA GLY A 191 -12.97 -1.70 -13.57
C GLY A 191 -11.61 -2.09 -12.95
N PRO A 192 -10.58 -1.28 -13.16
CA PRO A 192 -9.23 -1.58 -12.64
C PRO A 192 -9.17 -1.52 -11.11
N GLU A 193 -8.34 -2.38 -10.53
CA GLU A 193 -7.89 -2.24 -9.15
C GLU A 193 -7.00 -0.99 -9.05
N VAL A 194 -7.31 -0.08 -8.12
CA VAL A 194 -6.61 1.22 -7.99
C VAL A 194 -5.75 1.30 -6.74
N ALA A 195 -6.07 0.52 -5.71
CA ALA A 195 -5.27 0.48 -4.49
C ALA A 195 -5.35 -0.88 -3.79
N ARG A 196 -4.26 -1.21 -3.10
CA ARG A 196 -4.16 -2.28 -2.11
C ARG A 196 -3.73 -1.66 -0.79
N VAL A 197 -4.48 -1.92 0.27
CA VAL A 197 -4.20 -1.33 1.57
C VAL A 197 -3.95 -2.42 2.60
N TRP A 198 -2.82 -2.35 3.27
CA TRP A 198 -2.52 -3.16 4.44
C TRP A 198 -2.94 -2.38 5.69
N LYS A 199 -3.88 -2.95 6.44
CA LYS A 199 -4.50 -2.27 7.58
C LYS A 199 -4.74 -3.27 8.71
N ASP A 200 -3.96 -3.18 9.78
CA ASP A 200 -4.13 -3.96 11.01
C ASP A 200 -4.37 -5.46 10.80
N GLY A 201 -3.51 -6.08 9.98
CA GLY A 201 -3.61 -7.49 9.62
C GLY A 201 -4.65 -7.82 8.55
N ARG A 202 -5.30 -6.83 7.97
CA ARG A 202 -6.20 -6.97 6.83
C ARG A 202 -5.49 -6.57 5.54
N HIS A 203 -5.85 -7.22 4.45
CA HIS A 203 -5.46 -6.80 3.11
C HIS A 203 -6.71 -6.38 2.36
N GLU A 204 -6.78 -5.13 1.98
CA GLU A 204 -7.96 -4.52 1.37
C GLU A 204 -7.66 -4.13 -0.08
N HIS A 205 -8.51 -4.56 -1.00
CA HIS A 205 -8.40 -4.32 -2.44
C HIS A 205 -9.50 -3.35 -2.88
N TYR A 206 -9.13 -2.28 -3.58
CA TYR A 206 -10.06 -1.24 -4.02
C TYR A 206 -10.11 -1.13 -5.52
N PHE A 207 -11.33 -1.26 -6.07
CA PHE A 207 -11.59 -1.25 -7.50
C PHE A 207 -12.38 0.00 -7.89
N LEU A 208 -12.05 0.59 -9.03
CA LEU A 208 -12.91 1.58 -9.65
C LEU A 208 -14.12 0.85 -10.25
N VAL A 209 -15.33 1.30 -9.87
CA VAL A 209 -16.57 0.62 -10.29
C VAL A 209 -17.48 1.61 -10.99
N SER A 210 -17.94 1.24 -12.20
CA SER A 210 -19.02 1.96 -12.88
C SER A 210 -20.34 1.42 -12.37
N ALA A 211 -21.07 2.24 -11.59
CA ALA A 211 -22.32 1.84 -10.97
C ALA A 211 -23.55 2.46 -11.64
N THR A 212 -24.65 1.72 -11.66
CA THR A 212 -25.96 2.13 -12.20
C THR A 212 -27.06 1.91 -11.16
N GLY A 213 -28.20 2.57 -11.35
CA GLY A 213 -29.33 2.52 -10.43
C GLY A 213 -29.35 3.68 -9.44
N GLU A 214 -30.27 3.62 -8.50
CA GLU A 214 -30.45 4.56 -7.41
C GLU A 214 -30.04 3.90 -6.10
N VAL A 215 -29.49 4.68 -5.18
CA VAL A 215 -29.18 4.20 -3.83
C VAL A 215 -30.47 3.81 -3.14
N GLY A 216 -30.50 2.60 -2.60
CA GLY A 216 -31.67 2.06 -1.89
C GLY A 216 -31.96 2.83 -0.59
N PRO A 217 -33.18 2.69 -0.05
CA PRO A 217 -33.52 3.26 1.24
C PRO A 217 -32.70 2.58 2.35
N PRO A 218 -32.10 3.34 3.29
CA PRO A 218 -31.14 2.82 4.28
C PRO A 218 -31.63 1.61 5.08
N GLU A 219 -32.94 1.53 5.34
CA GLU A 219 -33.56 0.44 6.09
C GLU A 219 -33.58 -0.92 5.36
N THR A 220 -33.23 -0.94 4.08
CA THR A 220 -33.16 -2.16 3.26
C THR A 220 -31.74 -2.58 2.94
N LEU A 221 -30.76 -1.81 3.40
CA LEU A 221 -29.35 -2.00 3.10
C LEU A 221 -28.60 -2.64 4.27
N ASP A 222 -27.65 -3.53 3.96
CA ASP A 222 -26.82 -4.19 4.96
C ASP A 222 -25.54 -3.39 5.21
N THR A 223 -25.69 -2.22 5.87
CA THR A 223 -24.60 -1.29 6.15
C THR A 223 -24.11 -1.33 7.59
N TYR A 224 -24.55 -2.29 8.39
CA TYR A 224 -24.21 -2.36 9.84
C TYR A 224 -24.50 -1.04 10.59
N GLY A 225 -25.56 -0.33 10.22
CA GLY A 225 -25.94 0.95 10.84
C GLY A 225 -25.36 2.20 10.18
N GLY A 226 -24.59 2.05 9.13
CA GLY A 226 -24.15 3.14 8.27
C GLY A 226 -25.23 3.58 7.29
N ALA A 227 -24.99 4.65 6.56
CA ALA A 227 -25.84 5.14 5.49
C ALA A 227 -25.02 5.52 4.27
N PRO A 228 -25.38 5.09 3.05
CA PRO A 228 -24.71 5.50 1.84
C PRO A 228 -24.95 6.99 1.57
N VAL A 229 -23.89 7.71 1.27
CA VAL A 229 -23.90 9.14 0.99
C VAL A 229 -22.95 9.48 -0.15
N TRP A 230 -23.31 10.47 -0.96
CA TRP A 230 -22.43 11.02 -1.98
C TRP A 230 -21.64 12.19 -1.40
N VAL A 231 -20.31 12.10 -1.42
CA VAL A 231 -19.39 13.12 -0.91
C VAL A 231 -18.62 13.71 -2.09
N PRO A 232 -18.64 15.04 -2.29
CA PRO A 232 -17.84 15.67 -3.34
C PRO A 232 -16.37 15.25 -3.24
N VAL A 233 -15.76 14.85 -4.37
CA VAL A 233 -14.39 14.30 -4.39
C VAL A 233 -13.38 15.30 -3.82
N GLU A 234 -13.56 16.60 -4.09
CA GLU A 234 -12.70 17.66 -3.56
C GLU A 234 -12.74 17.81 -2.03
N ARG A 235 -13.73 17.20 -1.37
CA ARG A 235 -13.84 17.19 0.09
C ARG A 235 -13.16 16.01 0.76
N LEU A 236 -12.73 15.02 -0.01
CA LEU A 236 -12.09 13.82 0.53
C LEU A 236 -10.87 14.11 1.42
N PRO A 237 -9.98 15.08 1.11
CA PRO A 237 -8.83 15.36 1.97
C PRO A 237 -9.17 15.74 3.41
N VAL A 238 -10.37 16.30 3.63
CA VAL A 238 -10.85 16.70 4.97
C VAL A 238 -11.96 15.77 5.50
N THR A 239 -12.34 14.75 4.74
CA THR A 239 -13.33 13.76 5.16
C THR A 239 -12.65 12.65 5.98
N PRO A 240 -13.17 12.28 7.15
CA PRO A 240 -12.62 11.20 7.96
C PRO A 240 -12.95 9.83 7.33
N LEU A 241 -12.39 9.57 6.15
CA LEU A 241 -12.53 8.34 5.39
C LEU A 241 -11.56 7.27 5.90
N TRP A 242 -12.03 6.03 5.99
CA TRP A 242 -11.23 4.84 6.22
C TRP A 242 -11.19 3.94 4.96
N PRO A 243 -10.01 3.45 4.52
CA PRO A 243 -8.67 3.77 5.02
C PRO A 243 -8.29 5.23 4.72
N ARG A 244 -7.61 5.86 5.66
CA ARG A 244 -7.28 7.29 5.56
C ARG A 244 -6.40 7.63 4.36
N ARG A 245 -5.52 6.71 3.99
CA ARG A 245 -4.60 6.90 2.87
C ARG A 245 -5.28 6.98 1.51
N LEU A 246 -6.52 6.53 1.41
CA LEU A 246 -7.28 6.66 0.15
C LEU A 246 -7.91 8.03 -0.07
N SER A 247 -8.20 8.80 0.99
CA SER A 247 -8.99 10.02 0.88
C SER A 247 -8.41 11.03 -0.13
N TRP A 248 -7.20 11.51 0.10
CA TRP A 248 -6.56 12.47 -0.78
C TRP A 248 -6.02 11.83 -2.07
N ARG A 249 -5.71 10.52 -2.07
CA ARG A 249 -5.28 9.81 -3.28
C ARG A 249 -6.40 9.68 -4.28
N ILE A 250 -7.62 9.36 -3.86
CA ILE A 250 -8.79 9.33 -4.73
C ILE A 250 -9.03 10.73 -5.32
N GLU A 251 -8.97 11.79 -4.52
CA GLU A 251 -9.08 13.17 -5.01
C GLU A 251 -8.02 13.47 -6.07
N HIS A 252 -6.76 13.19 -5.74
CA HIS A 252 -5.65 13.42 -6.64
C HIS A 252 -5.80 12.63 -7.94
N TRP A 253 -6.08 11.33 -7.87
CA TRP A 253 -6.24 10.49 -9.05
C TRP A 253 -7.45 10.88 -9.90
N HIS A 254 -8.54 11.29 -9.28
CA HIS A 254 -9.70 11.80 -10.01
C HIS A 254 -9.36 13.02 -10.86
N ARG A 255 -8.50 13.90 -10.35
CA ARG A 255 -8.07 15.13 -11.02
C ARG A 255 -6.96 14.90 -12.06
N THR A 256 -6.04 13.98 -11.83
CA THR A 256 -4.81 13.81 -12.63
C THR A 256 -4.77 12.52 -13.46
N GLY A 257 -5.65 11.58 -13.19
CA GLY A 257 -5.71 10.25 -13.82
C GLY A 257 -5.43 9.13 -12.81
N TRP A 258 -6.10 8.01 -13.01
CA TRP A 258 -5.97 6.82 -12.16
C TRP A 258 -4.64 6.12 -12.40
N PRO A 259 -4.05 5.48 -11.38
CA PRO A 259 -2.79 4.78 -11.52
C PRO A 259 -2.94 3.59 -12.48
N ALA A 260 -1.95 3.37 -13.33
CA ALA A 260 -1.92 2.24 -14.26
C ALA A 260 -1.79 0.88 -13.55
N ARG A 261 -1.41 0.89 -12.27
CA ARG A 261 -1.28 -0.25 -11.37
C ARG A 261 -1.79 0.13 -9.99
N PRO A 262 -2.30 -0.84 -9.20
CA PRO A 262 -2.75 -0.54 -7.84
C PRO A 262 -1.65 0.13 -7.01
N ALA A 263 -1.97 1.23 -6.34
CA ALA A 263 -1.08 1.81 -5.35
C ALA A 263 -1.04 0.90 -4.11
N GLU A 264 0.15 0.56 -3.64
CA GLU A 264 0.34 -0.21 -2.42
C GLU A 264 0.46 0.73 -1.23
N LEU A 265 -0.48 0.65 -0.31
CA LEU A 265 -0.61 1.54 0.84
C LEU A 265 -0.58 0.76 2.14
N ALA A 266 -0.27 1.45 3.23
CA ALA A 266 -0.45 0.93 4.58
C ALA A 266 -1.21 1.94 5.42
N ASP A 267 -2.07 1.45 6.28
CA ASP A 267 -2.88 2.27 7.19
C ASP A 267 -3.07 1.56 8.54
N SER A 268 -3.60 2.27 9.52
CA SER A 268 -3.95 1.71 10.82
C SER A 268 -5.26 2.32 11.31
N ILE A 269 -6.15 1.48 11.84
CA ILE A 269 -7.39 1.96 12.48
C ILE A 269 -7.13 2.63 13.82
N THR A 270 -5.96 2.43 14.42
CA THR A 270 -5.61 3.05 15.70
C THR A 270 -5.15 4.50 15.57
N GLU A 271 -4.82 4.95 14.36
CA GLU A 271 -4.45 6.33 14.10
C GLU A 271 -5.69 7.22 13.95
N LEU A 272 -6.37 7.47 15.07
CA LEU A 272 -7.57 8.34 15.15
C LEU A 272 -7.25 9.84 15.13
N GLY A 273 -6.02 10.24 14.81
CA GLY A 273 -5.68 11.66 14.66
C GLY A 273 -6.57 12.37 13.63
N PRO A 274 -6.53 13.71 13.54
CA PRO A 274 -7.31 14.47 12.57
C PRO A 274 -7.11 13.93 11.16
N PRO A 275 -8.10 14.11 10.25
CA PRO A 275 -7.98 13.68 8.86
C PRO A 275 -6.63 14.16 8.32
N CYS A 276 -5.97 13.31 7.55
CA CYS A 276 -4.69 13.67 6.95
C CYS A 276 -4.89 14.92 6.11
N GLY A 277 -4.45 16.05 6.62
CA GLY A 277 -4.30 17.26 5.84
C GLY A 277 -3.08 17.09 4.94
N TRP A 278 -3.22 16.32 3.90
CA TRP A 278 -2.21 16.15 2.88
C TRP A 278 -2.39 17.21 1.83
#